data_8ddb3d89657b85b38fc8ff98aaa3138e
#
_entry.id   8ddb3d89657b85b38fc8ff98aaa3138e
#
_cell.length_a   1.000
_cell.length_b   1.000
_cell.length_c   1.000
_cell.angle_alpha   90.00
_cell.angle_beta   90.00
_cell.angle_gamma   90.00
#
_symmetry.space_group_name_H-M   'P 1'
#
loop_
_entity.id
_entity.type
_entity.pdbx_description
1 polymer ?
#
loop_
_entity_poly.entity_id
_entity_poly.type
_entity_poly.pdbx_seq_one_letter_code
_entity_poly.pdbx_strand_id
1 'polypeptide(L)'
;MIAGLPQADKSLFHKPDLFTLFTLFTLIIGYRQHLRVVGTSMERTLKEGDLVTYKKLNPKNIDLEIGDIVVASHPKTKNKLIIKRIHRIYQNKFDLRGDNSLSSTDSRELGLFELDLIIGKVDKIFSN
;
A
#
# COMPACT_ATOMS: atom_id res chain seq x y z
N MET A 1 -6.13 -26.72 0.90
CA MET A 1 -5.70 -27.05 1.08
C MET A 1 -5.19 -27.42 0.98
N ILE A 2 -4.99 -27.84 1.10
CA ILE A 2 -4.56 -28.49 1.06
C ILE A 2 -4.08 -29.08 1.40
N ALA A 3 -4.27 -29.19 1.76
CA ALA A 3 -3.83 -29.83 2.15
C ALA A 3 -3.31 -30.71 1.95
N GLY A 4 -3.34 -31.00 1.93
CA GLY A 4 -3.02 -31.80 1.90
C GLY A 4 -2.73 -32.65 1.33
N LEU A 5 -2.48 -32.75 0.97
CA LEU A 5 -2.17 -33.44 0.56
C LEU A 5 -1.73 -34.49 1.00
N PRO A 6 -1.82 -35.16 1.03
CA PRO A 6 -1.56 -36.06 1.43
C PRO A 6 -0.73 -36.77 1.45
N GLN A 7 -0.60 -37.22 1.34
CA GLN A 7 -0.31 -37.95 1.76
C GLN A 7 0.35 -38.92 1.29
N ALA A 8 0.10 -39.05 0.55
CA ALA A 8 0.50 -40.22 -0.06
C ALA A 8 1.94 -40.24 -0.43
N ASP A 9 2.38 -39.22 -1.05
CA ASP A 9 3.78 -39.13 -1.43
C ASP A 9 4.58 -38.50 -0.32
N LYS A 10 5.38 -39.32 0.33
CA LYS A 10 6.13 -38.83 1.47
C LYS A 10 7.21 -37.85 1.08
N SER A 11 7.62 -37.84 -0.17
CA SER A 11 8.60 -36.88 -0.58
C SER A 11 8.11 -35.46 -0.44
N LEU A 12 6.80 -35.27 -0.44
CA LEU A 12 6.22 -33.97 -0.22
C LEU A 12 6.46 -33.46 1.18
N PHE A 13 6.72 -34.36 2.13
CA PHE A 13 6.90 -33.99 3.52
C PHE A 13 8.33 -33.75 3.91
N HIS A 14 9.28 -34.04 3.00
CA HIS A 14 10.69 -33.82 3.25
C HIS A 14 11.12 -32.41 2.94
N LYS A 15 10.31 -31.70 2.20
CA LYS A 15 10.51 -30.30 1.91
C LYS A 15 9.24 -29.58 2.29
N PRO A 16 9.23 -28.27 2.38
CA PRO A 16 8.00 -27.57 2.72
C PRO A 16 6.94 -28.03 1.74
N ASP A 17 5.83 -28.53 2.27
CA ASP A 17 4.73 -28.95 1.42
C ASP A 17 4.04 -27.72 0.85
N LEU A 18 3.13 -27.96 -0.09
CA LEU A 18 2.42 -26.87 -0.74
C LEU A 18 1.60 -26.07 0.26
N PHE A 19 1.06 -26.74 1.27
CA PHE A 19 0.28 -26.07 2.28
C PHE A 19 1.13 -25.09 3.08
N THR A 20 2.33 -25.51 3.51
CA THR A 20 3.25 -24.66 4.24
C THR A 20 3.69 -23.48 3.40
N LEU A 21 4.05 -23.74 2.14
CA LEU A 21 4.46 -22.67 1.23
C LEU A 21 3.32 -21.69 0.99
N PHE A 22 2.10 -22.21 0.84
CA PHE A 22 0.93 -21.37 0.65
C PHE A 22 0.68 -20.50 1.87
N THR A 23 0.80 -21.10 3.06
CA THR A 23 0.63 -20.35 4.31
C THR A 23 1.65 -19.25 4.44
N LEU A 24 2.92 -19.53 4.15
CA LEU A 24 3.96 -18.51 4.17
C LEU A 24 3.67 -17.43 3.15
N PHE A 25 3.20 -17.82 1.97
CA PHE A 25 2.85 -16.86 0.93
C PHE A 25 1.72 -15.93 1.38
N THR A 26 0.69 -16.49 1.99
CA THR A 26 -0.43 -15.67 2.47
C THR A 26 -0.02 -14.76 3.61
N LEU A 27 0.90 -15.19 4.46
CA LEU A 27 1.42 -14.32 5.52
C LEU A 27 2.18 -13.15 4.94
N ILE A 28 3.00 -13.40 3.92
CA ILE A 28 3.73 -12.34 3.25
C ILE A 28 2.78 -11.40 2.54
N ILE A 29 1.80 -11.95 1.83
CA ILE A 29 0.78 -11.16 1.14
C ILE A 29 -0.05 -10.37 2.14
N GLY A 30 -0.30 -10.92 3.32
CA GLY A 30 -1.04 -10.23 4.36
C GLY A 30 -0.37 -8.95 4.84
N TYR A 31 0.95 -8.85 4.72
CA TYR A 31 1.67 -7.63 5.02
C TYR A 31 1.54 -6.60 3.92
N ARG A 32 1.25 -7.04 2.72
CA ARG A 32 1.17 -6.16 1.56
C ARG A 32 -0.23 -6.22 1.01
N GLN A 33 -0.79 -5.05 0.83
CA GLN A 33 -2.10 -4.89 0.24
C GLN A 33 -1.93 -4.40 -1.19
N HIS A 34 -2.97 -4.58 -1.98
CA HIS A 34 -2.96 -4.18 -3.38
C HIS A 34 -4.01 -3.12 -3.61
N LEU A 35 -3.70 -2.19 -4.48
CA LEU A 35 -4.66 -1.19 -4.93
C LEU A 35 -4.45 -0.95 -6.41
N ARG A 36 -5.57 -0.75 -7.11
CA ARG A 36 -5.52 -0.31 -8.50
C ARG A 36 -5.66 1.20 -8.51
N VAL A 37 -4.80 1.85 -9.27
CA VAL A 37 -4.81 3.31 -9.36
C VAL A 37 -6.02 3.76 -10.17
N VAL A 38 -6.75 4.72 -9.62
CA VAL A 38 -7.90 5.35 -10.29
C VAL A 38 -7.60 6.84 -10.32
N GLY A 39 -7.86 7.44 -11.47
CA GLY A 39 -7.63 8.87 -11.64
C GLY A 39 -6.22 9.20 -12.04
N THR A 40 -5.94 10.48 -12.16
CA THR A 40 -4.72 10.99 -12.78
C THR A 40 -3.87 11.85 -11.85
N SER A 41 -4.19 11.89 -10.56
CA SER A 41 -3.51 12.80 -9.64
C SER A 41 -2.03 12.48 -9.44
N MET A 42 -1.62 11.25 -9.73
CA MET A 42 -0.23 10.81 -9.57
C MET A 42 0.49 10.61 -10.89
N GLU A 43 -0.12 11.03 -12.01
CA GLU A 43 0.60 10.97 -13.27
C GLU A 43 1.78 11.94 -13.19
N ARG A 44 2.85 11.58 -13.67
CA ARG A 44 3.33 10.51 -14.53
C ARG A 44 3.85 9.30 -13.77
N THR A 45 3.94 9.40 -12.45
CA THR A 45 4.50 8.32 -11.63
C THR A 45 3.59 7.11 -11.63
N LEU A 46 2.30 7.34 -11.46
CA LEU A 46 1.28 6.29 -11.45
C LEU A 46 0.20 6.68 -12.43
N LYS A 47 -0.14 5.74 -13.31
CA LYS A 47 -1.20 5.93 -14.28
C LYS A 47 -2.43 5.16 -13.88
N GLU A 48 -3.57 5.61 -14.32
CA GLU A 48 -4.81 4.89 -14.07
C GLU A 48 -4.69 3.47 -14.59
N GLY A 49 -5.10 2.51 -13.79
CA GLY A 49 -5.01 1.10 -14.13
C GLY A 49 -3.76 0.42 -13.59
N ASP A 50 -2.74 1.17 -13.17
CA ASP A 50 -1.57 0.57 -12.55
C ASP A 50 -1.97 -0.12 -11.25
N LEU A 51 -1.25 -1.20 -10.93
CA LEU A 51 -1.40 -1.89 -9.68
C LEU A 51 -0.27 -1.49 -8.75
N VAL A 52 -0.60 -1.12 -7.52
CA VAL A 52 0.42 -0.83 -6.53
C VAL A 52 0.24 -1.77 -5.35
N THR A 53 1.35 -2.11 -4.72
CA THR A 53 1.31 -2.79 -3.44
C THR A 53 1.81 -1.83 -2.38
N TYR A 54 1.30 -1.97 -1.18
CA TYR A 54 1.75 -1.14 -0.07
C TYR A 54 1.83 -1.97 1.20
N LYS A 55 2.72 -1.54 2.08
CA LYS A 55 2.88 -2.16 3.40
C LYS A 55 2.15 -1.30 4.40
N LYS A 56 1.33 -1.92 5.23
CA LYS A 56 0.65 -1.20 6.29
C LYS A 56 1.67 -0.62 7.24
N LEU A 57 1.37 0.55 7.79
CA LEU A 57 2.23 1.16 8.77
C LEU A 57 2.25 0.32 10.04
N ASN A 58 3.45 0.19 10.61
CA ASN A 58 3.62 -0.41 11.91
C ASN A 58 3.60 0.71 12.94
N PRO A 59 2.59 0.78 13.83
CA PRO A 59 2.50 1.87 14.80
C PRO A 59 3.71 1.98 15.71
N LYS A 60 4.45 0.88 15.86
CA LYS A 60 5.62 0.86 16.74
C LYS A 60 6.89 1.29 16.04
N ASN A 61 6.87 1.37 14.73
CA ASN A 61 8.05 1.72 13.96
C ASN A 61 7.61 2.45 12.69
N ILE A 62 7.33 3.74 12.85
CA ILE A 62 6.89 4.55 11.72
C ILE A 62 8.11 4.87 10.86
N ASP A 63 8.03 4.46 9.61
CA ASP A 63 9.10 4.66 8.64
C ASP A 63 8.53 5.40 7.44
N LEU A 64 8.41 6.70 7.57
CA LEU A 64 7.90 7.58 6.52
C LEU A 64 8.87 8.72 6.30
N GLU A 65 9.18 8.98 5.04
CA GLU A 65 10.10 10.03 4.66
C GLU A 65 9.49 10.90 3.56
N ILE A 66 10.00 12.12 3.45
CA ILE A 66 9.64 13.00 2.34
C ILE A 66 9.98 12.28 1.04
N GLY A 67 9.04 12.30 0.10
CA GLY A 67 9.19 11.61 -1.17
C GLY A 67 8.51 10.25 -1.24
N ASP A 68 8.16 9.68 -0.11
CA ASP A 68 7.45 8.41 -0.10
C ASP A 68 6.05 8.57 -0.68
N ILE A 69 5.59 7.54 -1.40
CA ILE A 69 4.21 7.47 -1.86
C ILE A 69 3.44 6.68 -0.82
N VAL A 70 2.34 7.22 -0.37
CA VAL A 70 1.54 6.61 0.69
C VAL A 70 0.09 6.44 0.25
N VAL A 71 -0.55 5.47 0.89
CA VAL A 71 -1.99 5.28 0.81
C VAL A 71 -2.58 5.87 2.07
N ALA A 72 -3.58 6.72 1.91
CA ALA A 72 -4.21 7.40 3.04
C ALA A 72 -5.72 7.38 2.90
N SER A 73 -6.40 7.51 4.01
CA SER A 73 -7.85 7.70 4.01
C SER A 73 -8.17 9.14 3.69
N HIS A 74 -9.18 9.34 2.86
CA HIS A 74 -9.65 10.69 2.57
C HIS A 74 -10.23 11.29 3.86
N PRO A 75 -9.85 12.51 4.24
CA PRO A 75 -10.26 13.05 5.54
C PRO A 75 -11.75 13.37 5.62
N LYS A 76 -12.41 13.54 4.51
CA LYS A 76 -13.81 13.97 4.49
C LYS A 76 -14.76 12.96 3.85
N THR A 77 -14.24 12.02 3.11
CA THR A 77 -15.06 11.02 2.40
C THR A 77 -14.80 9.65 2.97
N LYS A 78 -15.83 9.07 3.57
CA LYS A 78 -15.71 7.72 4.14
C LYS A 78 -15.38 6.69 3.09
N ASN A 79 -14.58 5.71 3.49
CA ASN A 79 -14.24 4.55 2.65
C ASN A 79 -13.60 4.93 1.33
N LYS A 80 -12.94 6.07 1.29
CA LYS A 80 -12.19 6.48 0.12
C LYS A 80 -10.71 6.52 0.45
N LEU A 81 -9.92 5.77 -0.33
CA LEU A 81 -8.48 5.76 -0.21
C LEU A 81 -7.89 6.64 -1.29
N ILE A 82 -6.83 7.33 -0.95
CA ILE A 82 -6.09 8.15 -1.89
C ILE A 82 -4.63 7.76 -1.87
N ILE A 83 -3.95 7.98 -2.98
CA ILE A 83 -2.52 7.72 -3.11
C ILE A 83 -1.87 9.05 -3.40
N LYS A 84 -0.93 9.44 -2.58
CA LYS A 84 -0.26 10.74 -2.69
C LYS A 84 1.20 10.59 -2.28
N ARG A 85 1.99 11.62 -2.58
CA ARG A 85 3.39 11.67 -2.18
C ARG A 85 3.55 12.58 -0.97
N ILE A 86 4.41 12.18 -0.04
CA ILE A 86 4.75 13.02 1.10
C ILE A 86 5.61 14.17 0.59
N HIS A 87 5.08 15.36 0.67
CA HIS A 87 5.79 16.58 0.26
C HIS A 87 6.58 17.15 1.42
N ARG A 88 6.00 17.17 2.59
CA ARG A 88 6.64 17.63 3.83
C ARG A 88 6.07 16.92 5.02
N ILE A 89 6.85 16.92 6.10
CA ILE A 89 6.45 16.34 7.38
C ILE A 89 6.63 17.41 8.45
N TYR A 90 5.57 17.65 9.21
CA TYR A 90 5.56 18.62 10.30
C TYR A 90 5.21 17.86 11.57
N GLN A 91 6.22 17.34 12.27
CA GLN A 91 6.00 16.49 13.43
C GLN A 91 5.16 15.28 13.01
N ASN A 92 3.93 15.18 13.49
CA ASN A 92 3.05 14.06 13.14
C ASN A 92 2.01 14.42 12.09
N LYS A 93 2.23 15.50 11.36
CA LYS A 93 1.32 15.91 10.29
C LYS A 93 2.03 15.89 8.96
N PHE A 94 1.30 15.56 7.93
CA PHE A 94 1.87 15.27 6.62
C PHE A 94 1.21 16.12 5.55
N ASP A 95 2.06 16.78 4.78
CA ASP A 95 1.63 17.49 3.58
C ASP A 95 1.70 16.49 2.44
N LEU A 96 0.58 15.99 2.01
CA LEU A 96 0.47 14.99 0.96
C LEU A 96 0.03 15.64 -0.33
N ARG A 97 0.77 15.40 -1.40
CA ARG A 97 0.46 16.01 -2.70
C ARG A 97 0.51 14.99 -3.82
N GLY A 98 -0.36 15.19 -4.79
CA GLY A 98 -0.29 14.42 -6.03
C GLY A 98 0.79 14.98 -6.94
N ASP A 99 1.44 14.09 -7.69
CA ASP A 99 2.50 14.48 -8.62
C ASP A 99 1.95 15.31 -9.79
N ASN A 100 0.67 15.12 -10.12
CA ASN A 100 0.00 15.91 -11.15
C ASN A 100 -0.77 17.04 -10.48
N SER A 101 -0.12 18.17 -10.29
CA SER A 101 -0.69 19.28 -9.54
C SER A 101 -1.96 19.85 -10.17
N LEU A 102 -2.14 19.68 -11.47
CA LEU A 102 -3.29 20.22 -12.17
C LEU A 102 -4.57 19.41 -11.95
N SER A 103 -4.44 18.18 -11.49
CA SER A 103 -5.60 17.32 -11.28
C SER A 103 -5.56 16.59 -9.95
N SER A 104 -4.98 17.20 -8.94
CA SER A 104 -4.88 16.59 -7.63
C SER A 104 -5.61 17.40 -6.58
N THR A 105 -6.50 16.73 -5.84
CA THR A 105 -7.06 17.28 -4.61
C THR A 105 -6.27 16.66 -3.47
N ASP A 106 -5.58 17.51 -2.72
CA ASP A 106 -4.64 17.02 -1.71
C ASP A 106 -4.49 18.03 -0.58
N SER A 107 -3.37 17.99 0.14
CA SER A 107 -3.17 18.84 1.31
C SER A 107 -3.29 20.34 0.99
N ARG A 108 -3.03 20.73 -0.25
CA ARG A 108 -3.19 22.14 -0.63
C ARG A 108 -4.63 22.61 -0.48
N GLU A 109 -5.59 21.71 -0.55
CA GLU A 109 -7.01 22.02 -0.38
C GLU A 109 -7.59 21.40 0.89
N LEU A 110 -7.11 20.20 1.25
CA LEU A 110 -7.67 19.43 2.36
C LEU A 110 -6.98 19.71 3.68
N GLY A 111 -5.83 20.38 3.65
CA GLY A 111 -5.03 20.58 4.85
C GLY A 111 -4.09 19.42 5.11
N LEU A 112 -3.32 19.51 6.17
CA LEU A 112 -2.36 18.48 6.53
C LEU A 112 -3.09 17.23 7.02
N PHE A 113 -2.49 16.08 6.74
CA PHE A 113 -3.05 14.80 7.17
C PHE A 113 -2.43 14.39 8.48
N GLU A 114 -3.29 13.94 9.41
CA GLU A 114 -2.83 13.33 10.65
C GLU A 114 -2.24 11.95 10.34
N LEU A 115 -1.34 11.50 11.20
CA LEU A 115 -0.69 10.21 11.00
C LEU A 115 -1.71 9.05 10.92
N ASP A 116 -2.78 9.12 11.70
CA ASP A 116 -3.77 8.04 11.73
C ASP A 116 -4.55 7.89 10.42
N LEU A 117 -4.46 8.88 9.54
CA LEU A 117 -5.06 8.76 8.21
C LEU A 117 -4.15 8.02 7.22
N ILE A 118 -2.88 7.88 7.52
CA ILE A 118 -1.96 7.19 6.61
C ILE A 118 -2.02 5.70 6.90
N ILE A 119 -2.42 4.94 5.89
CA ILE A 119 -2.63 3.50 6.02
C ILE A 119 -1.34 2.74 5.77
N GLY A 120 -0.57 3.15 4.78
CA GLY A 120 0.62 2.44 4.43
C GLY A 120 1.48 3.15 3.41
N LYS A 121 2.63 2.54 3.14
CA LYS A 121 3.63 3.07 2.22
C LYS A 121 3.67 2.17 0.99
N VAL A 122 3.58 2.77 -0.19
CA VAL A 122 3.67 2.04 -1.45
C VAL A 122 5.09 1.52 -1.62
N ASP A 123 5.23 0.25 -1.96
CA ASP A 123 6.54 -0.35 -2.14
C ASP A 123 6.78 -0.85 -3.56
N LYS A 124 5.76 -1.24 -4.30
CA LYS A 124 5.94 -1.71 -5.67
C LYS A 124 4.85 -1.19 -6.58
N ILE A 125 5.24 -0.95 -7.82
CA ILE A 125 4.34 -0.44 -8.86
C ILE A 125 4.42 -1.41 -10.03
N PHE A 126 3.26 -1.87 -10.48
CA PHE A 126 3.15 -2.74 -11.66
C PHE A 126 2.36 -1.98 -12.72
N SER A 127 3.05 -1.58 -13.76
CA SER A 127 2.42 -0.84 -14.86
C SER A 127 1.42 -1.69 -15.60
N ASN A 128 0.33 -1.07 -15.95
CA ASN A 128 -0.72 -1.71 -16.73
C ASN A 128 -0.34 -1.78 -18.18
#